data_5832e0837e641b5616be66729132e833
#
_entry.id   5832e0837e641b5616be66729132e833
#
_cell.length_a   1.000
_cell.length_b   1.000
_cell.length_c   1.000
_cell.angle_alpha   90.00
_cell.angle_beta   90.00
_cell.angle_gamma   90.00
#
_symmetry.space_group_name_H-M   'P 1'
#
loop_
_entity.id
_entity.type
_entity.pdbx_description
1 polymer ?
#
loop_
_entity_poly.entity_id
_entity_poly.type
_entity_poly.pdbx_seq_one_letter_code
_entity_poly.pdbx_strand_id
1 'polypeptide(L)'
;RLSNFTIKQDDYLHQLLGINHSQKVIFYASDPSKEESQRYLTEKFLFNYFANNLDFAFVVKTHTQDDGKITNYAYLDAGQPSNIILIGDATQKKSIVSKQFNLFDDFDFNSAIATSDGFLTASSSSILQALMLGSKAGIVDLFNNGFYDYLLNYNVAMLIDSEKSLEDFLDSKQLALTDKALRYCGLRNEGKNEFNLEEHLQTSLKKYYQDSSMNKGSTL
;
A
#
# COMPACT_ATOMS: atom_id res chain seq x y z
N ARG A 1 8.35 -8.39 -19.77
CA ARG A 1 6.99 -9.02 -19.89
C ARG A 1 6.02 -8.35 -18.90
N LEU A 2 5.77 -7.05 -19.06
CA LEU A 2 4.77 -6.29 -18.26
C LEU A 2 3.37 -6.32 -18.90
N SER A 3 3.19 -7.05 -20.00
CA SER A 3 2.01 -6.99 -20.86
C SER A 3 0.85 -7.91 -20.47
N ASN A 4 0.88 -8.58 -19.31
CA ASN A 4 -0.12 -9.60 -18.99
C ASN A 4 -0.89 -9.34 -17.68
N PHE A 5 -1.00 -8.10 -17.21
CA PHE A 5 -1.98 -7.79 -16.18
C PHE A 5 -3.35 -7.63 -16.83
N THR A 6 -4.19 -8.64 -16.72
CA THR A 6 -5.59 -8.53 -17.12
C THR A 6 -6.33 -7.87 -15.96
N ILE A 7 -6.75 -6.61 -16.15
CA ILE A 7 -7.67 -5.93 -15.22
C ILE A 7 -9.06 -6.50 -15.47
N LYS A 8 -9.70 -7.05 -14.45
CA LYS A 8 -10.96 -7.76 -14.61
C LYS A 8 -12.12 -6.84 -15.00
N GLN A 9 -12.20 -5.62 -14.41
CA GLN A 9 -13.29 -4.66 -14.63
C GLN A 9 -12.85 -3.26 -14.17
N ASP A 10 -13.40 -2.21 -14.78
CA ASP A 10 -13.05 -0.82 -14.47
C ASP A 10 -13.50 -0.33 -13.08
N ASP A 11 -14.44 -1.04 -12.44
CA ASP A 11 -15.03 -0.72 -11.13
C ASP A 11 -15.01 -1.92 -10.16
N TYR A 12 -13.97 -2.75 -10.27
CA TYR A 12 -13.84 -4.02 -9.56
C TYR A 12 -14.14 -3.93 -8.05
N LEU A 13 -13.56 -2.94 -7.33
CA LEU A 13 -13.80 -2.80 -5.90
C LEU A 13 -15.21 -2.36 -5.57
N HIS A 14 -15.82 -1.47 -6.35
CA HIS A 14 -17.21 -1.05 -6.14
C HIS A 14 -18.17 -2.25 -6.26
N GLN A 15 -17.99 -3.07 -7.28
CA GLN A 15 -18.85 -4.24 -7.50
C GLN A 15 -18.61 -5.33 -6.46
N LEU A 16 -17.33 -5.65 -6.18
CA LEU A 16 -16.97 -6.72 -5.24
C LEU A 16 -17.44 -6.44 -3.82
N LEU A 17 -17.33 -5.18 -3.37
CA LEU A 17 -17.55 -4.78 -1.98
C LEU A 17 -18.87 -4.02 -1.77
N GLY A 18 -19.65 -3.78 -2.83
CA GLY A 18 -20.88 -3.01 -2.76
C GLY A 18 -20.67 -1.54 -2.37
N ILE A 19 -19.51 -0.97 -2.74
CA ILE A 19 -19.20 0.43 -2.45
C ILE A 19 -20.05 1.34 -3.32
N ASN A 20 -20.57 2.43 -2.74
CA ASN A 20 -21.32 3.41 -3.49
C ASN A 20 -20.43 4.09 -4.54
N HIS A 21 -20.88 4.16 -5.80
CA HIS A 21 -20.11 4.78 -6.90
C HIS A 21 -19.83 6.28 -6.71
N SER A 22 -20.49 6.95 -5.77
CA SER A 22 -20.18 8.34 -5.41
C SER A 22 -18.94 8.45 -4.49
N GLN A 23 -18.53 7.36 -3.84
CA GLN A 23 -17.36 7.33 -2.97
C GLN A 23 -16.09 7.05 -3.77
N LYS A 24 -15.03 7.78 -3.47
CA LYS A 24 -13.69 7.46 -3.95
C LYS A 24 -13.13 6.29 -3.14
N VAL A 25 -12.44 5.37 -3.80
CA VAL A 25 -11.86 4.20 -3.15
C VAL A 25 -10.36 4.43 -2.90
N ILE A 26 -9.97 4.42 -1.65
CA ILE A 26 -8.55 4.40 -1.25
C ILE A 26 -8.20 3.00 -0.76
N PHE A 27 -7.24 2.38 -1.42
CA PHE A 27 -6.82 1.01 -1.15
C PHE A 27 -5.49 0.98 -0.38
N TYR A 28 -5.49 0.40 0.80
CA TYR A 28 -4.30 0.29 1.66
C TYR A 28 -3.85 -1.17 1.78
N ALA A 29 -2.60 -1.44 1.42
CA ALA A 29 -1.96 -2.72 1.66
C ALA A 29 -1.18 -2.68 2.98
N SER A 30 -1.66 -3.40 3.98
CA SER A 30 -0.99 -3.57 5.27
C SER A 30 0.27 -4.43 5.13
N ASP A 31 1.27 -4.16 5.95
CA ASP A 31 2.56 -4.84 5.93
C ASP A 31 2.93 -5.39 7.32
N PRO A 32 3.14 -6.71 7.45
CA PRO A 32 3.52 -7.34 8.71
C PRO A 32 4.99 -7.12 9.11
N SER A 33 5.83 -6.59 8.20
CA SER A 33 7.27 -6.39 8.45
C SER A 33 7.57 -5.27 9.44
N LYS A 34 6.62 -4.36 9.69
CA LYS A 34 6.75 -3.31 10.70
C LYS A 34 6.55 -3.85 12.10
N GLU A 35 7.21 -3.20 13.07
CA GLU A 35 6.92 -3.38 14.48
C GLU A 35 5.42 -3.19 14.75
N GLU A 36 4.82 -4.06 15.55
CA GLU A 36 3.36 -4.09 15.78
C GLU A 36 2.84 -2.74 16.29
N SER A 37 3.59 -2.04 17.15
CA SER A 37 3.24 -0.72 17.66
C SER A 37 3.20 0.34 16.56
N GLN A 38 4.17 0.35 15.65
CA GLN A 38 4.21 1.29 14.53
C GLN A 38 3.10 1.00 13.53
N ARG A 39 2.84 -0.29 13.23
CA ARG A 39 1.73 -0.69 12.36
C ARG A 39 0.39 -0.28 12.94
N TYR A 40 0.15 -0.56 14.22
CA TYR A 40 -1.06 -0.14 14.91
C TYR A 40 -1.27 1.38 14.83
N LEU A 41 -0.24 2.18 15.12
CA LEU A 41 -0.36 3.64 15.10
C LEU A 41 -0.58 4.17 13.67
N THR A 42 0.07 3.57 12.66
CA THR A 42 -0.15 3.91 11.25
C THR A 42 -1.58 3.62 10.82
N GLU A 43 -2.09 2.42 11.10
CA GLU A 43 -3.45 2.04 10.75
C GLU A 43 -4.49 2.83 11.53
N LYS A 44 -4.26 3.09 12.83
CA LYS A 44 -5.14 3.93 13.64
C LYS A 44 -5.20 5.38 13.13
N PHE A 45 -4.09 5.95 12.69
CA PHE A 45 -4.05 7.27 12.06
C PHE A 45 -4.96 7.30 10.81
N LEU A 46 -4.78 6.34 9.91
CA LEU A 46 -5.59 6.24 8.68
C LEU A 46 -7.07 6.01 9.00
N PHE A 47 -7.38 5.11 9.94
CA PHE A 47 -8.76 4.81 10.31
C PHE A 47 -9.46 6.01 10.93
N ASN A 48 -8.80 6.74 11.83
CA ASN A 48 -9.35 7.97 12.43
C ASN A 48 -9.63 9.03 11.35
N TYR A 49 -8.75 9.19 10.38
CA TYR A 49 -8.95 10.13 9.29
C TYR A 49 -10.16 9.74 8.44
N PHE A 50 -10.18 8.51 7.92
CA PHE A 50 -11.24 8.05 7.03
C PHE A 50 -12.58 7.86 7.76
N ALA A 51 -12.60 7.57 9.05
CA ALA A 51 -13.83 7.50 9.84
C ALA A 51 -14.67 8.79 9.76
N ASN A 52 -14.01 9.93 9.62
CA ASN A 52 -14.63 11.26 9.56
C ASN A 52 -14.83 11.77 8.12
N ASN A 53 -14.41 11.00 7.09
CA ASN A 53 -14.44 11.40 5.68
C ASN A 53 -15.23 10.39 4.85
N LEU A 54 -16.57 10.48 4.91
CA LEU A 54 -17.49 9.50 4.29
C LEU A 54 -17.53 9.55 2.76
N ASP A 55 -16.93 10.55 2.12
CA ASP A 55 -16.74 10.62 0.68
C ASP A 55 -15.78 9.56 0.14
N PHE A 56 -15.06 8.91 1.06
CA PHE A 56 -14.12 7.83 0.75
C PHE A 56 -14.60 6.49 1.30
N ALA A 57 -14.42 5.44 0.52
CA ALA A 57 -14.38 4.07 1.00
C ALA A 57 -12.90 3.68 1.21
N PHE A 58 -12.51 3.38 2.44
CA PHE A 58 -11.15 3.00 2.77
C PHE A 58 -11.05 1.47 2.87
N VAL A 59 -10.42 0.86 1.86
CA VAL A 59 -10.30 -0.59 1.75
C VAL A 59 -8.92 -1.03 2.24
N VAL A 60 -8.88 -1.84 3.28
CA VAL A 60 -7.66 -2.32 3.93
C VAL A 60 -7.46 -3.79 3.67
N LYS A 61 -6.42 -4.16 2.92
CA LYS A 61 -6.05 -5.54 2.68
C LYS A 61 -4.91 -5.95 3.61
N THR A 62 -5.18 -6.90 4.49
CA THR A 62 -4.15 -7.50 5.35
C THR A 62 -3.22 -8.39 4.53
N HIS A 63 -1.96 -8.45 4.94
CA HIS A 63 -0.97 -9.34 4.32
C HIS A 63 -1.33 -10.81 4.61
N THR A 64 -1.05 -11.71 3.68
CA THR A 64 -1.38 -13.15 3.81
C THR A 64 -0.70 -13.83 5.00
N GLN A 65 0.45 -13.32 5.43
CA GLN A 65 1.18 -13.81 6.62
C GLN A 65 0.71 -13.16 7.92
N ASP A 66 -0.23 -12.22 7.86
CA ASP A 66 -0.78 -11.53 9.02
C ASP A 66 -2.05 -12.24 9.52
N ASP A 67 -2.24 -12.31 10.83
CA ASP A 67 -3.48 -12.81 11.43
C ASP A 67 -4.59 -11.74 11.47
N GLY A 68 -4.34 -10.52 10.98
CA GLY A 68 -5.29 -9.41 10.96
C GLY A 68 -5.59 -8.80 12.33
N LYS A 69 -4.92 -9.26 13.39
CA LYS A 69 -5.22 -8.89 14.77
C LYS A 69 -4.94 -7.42 15.05
N ILE A 70 -3.80 -6.92 14.61
CA ILE A 70 -3.41 -5.50 14.81
C ILE A 70 -4.37 -4.59 14.06
N THR A 71 -4.67 -4.90 12.80
CA THR A 71 -5.65 -4.17 11.97
C THR A 71 -7.01 -4.15 12.63
N ASN A 72 -7.46 -5.29 13.19
CA ASN A 72 -8.73 -5.36 13.90
C ASN A 72 -8.75 -4.48 15.16
N TYR A 73 -7.68 -4.43 15.94
CA TYR A 73 -7.61 -3.54 17.11
C TYR A 73 -7.66 -2.08 16.69
N ALA A 74 -6.89 -1.68 15.69
CA ALA A 74 -6.92 -0.31 15.18
C ALA A 74 -8.33 0.10 14.69
N TYR A 75 -9.03 -0.82 14.02
CA TYR A 75 -10.41 -0.62 13.56
C TYR A 75 -11.41 -0.47 14.70
N LEU A 76 -11.34 -1.31 15.73
CA LEU A 76 -12.20 -1.24 16.91
C LEU A 76 -11.99 0.08 17.66
N ASP A 77 -10.75 0.48 17.83
CA ASP A 77 -10.39 1.72 18.53
C ASP A 77 -10.81 2.99 17.76
N ALA A 78 -10.96 2.89 16.45
CA ALA A 78 -11.52 3.97 15.61
C ALA A 78 -13.07 4.01 15.62
N GLY A 79 -13.74 3.15 16.38
CA GLY A 79 -15.19 3.12 16.50
C GLY A 79 -15.93 2.38 15.41
N GLN A 80 -15.28 1.48 14.70
CA GLN A 80 -15.86 0.61 13.67
C GLN A 80 -16.57 1.40 12.54
N PRO A 81 -15.87 2.29 11.85
CA PRO A 81 -16.46 3.14 10.81
C PRO A 81 -17.01 2.31 9.65
N SER A 82 -18.21 2.65 9.18
CA SER A 82 -18.91 1.88 8.12
C SER A 82 -18.28 1.99 6.73
N ASN A 83 -17.49 3.04 6.49
CA ASN A 83 -16.78 3.26 5.23
C ASN A 83 -15.36 2.67 5.22
N ILE A 84 -14.95 1.98 6.28
CA ILE A 84 -13.71 1.22 6.34
C ILE A 84 -14.00 -0.27 6.15
N ILE A 85 -13.44 -0.85 5.11
CA ILE A 85 -13.70 -2.22 4.68
C ILE A 85 -12.42 -3.03 4.85
N LEU A 86 -12.45 -4.03 5.74
CA LEU A 86 -11.31 -4.90 5.99
C LEU A 86 -11.39 -6.14 5.08
N ILE A 87 -10.28 -6.47 4.42
CA ILE A 87 -10.15 -7.62 3.53
C ILE A 87 -9.04 -8.54 4.04
N GLY A 88 -9.37 -9.81 4.20
CA GLY A 88 -8.45 -10.90 4.51
C GLY A 88 -8.38 -11.92 3.38
N ASP A 89 -7.37 -12.77 3.42
CA ASP A 89 -7.28 -13.96 2.58
C ASP A 89 -8.09 -15.10 3.19
N ALA A 90 -8.76 -15.88 2.36
CA ALA A 90 -9.56 -17.02 2.85
C ALA A 90 -8.73 -18.08 3.60
N THR A 91 -7.42 -18.13 3.33
CA THR A 91 -6.47 -18.98 4.08
C THR A 91 -6.29 -18.52 5.53
N GLN A 92 -6.59 -17.25 5.84
CA GLN A 92 -6.49 -16.66 7.18
C GLN A 92 -7.72 -16.96 8.07
N LYS A 93 -8.72 -17.68 7.57
CA LYS A 93 -10.00 -17.98 8.30
C LYS A 93 -9.83 -18.45 9.74
N LYS A 94 -8.72 -19.11 10.08
CA LYS A 94 -8.46 -19.64 11.42
C LYS A 94 -7.89 -18.61 12.39
N SER A 95 -7.26 -17.56 11.87
CA SER A 95 -6.56 -16.55 12.66
C SER A 95 -7.33 -15.24 12.79
N ILE A 96 -8.20 -14.92 11.83
CA ILE A 96 -9.03 -13.72 11.90
C ILE A 96 -10.19 -13.93 12.86
N VAL A 97 -10.15 -13.27 14.00
CA VAL A 97 -11.12 -13.40 15.09
C VAL A 97 -12.38 -12.56 14.82
N SER A 98 -12.36 -11.64 13.89
CA SER A 98 -13.43 -10.64 13.70
C SER A 98 -14.35 -10.98 12.53
N LYS A 99 -15.68 -10.87 12.77
CA LYS A 99 -16.72 -10.94 11.74
C LYS A 99 -16.68 -9.76 10.72
N GLN A 100 -15.78 -8.80 10.94
CA GLN A 100 -15.67 -7.58 10.13
C GLN A 100 -14.76 -7.73 8.90
N PHE A 101 -14.05 -8.84 8.80
CA PHE A 101 -13.23 -9.11 7.62
C PHE A 101 -14.04 -9.80 6.52
N ASN A 102 -13.97 -9.22 5.33
CA ASN A 102 -14.41 -9.87 4.12
C ASN A 102 -13.31 -10.81 3.64
N LEU A 103 -13.57 -12.11 3.66
CA LEU A 103 -12.60 -13.14 3.27
C LEU A 103 -12.89 -13.60 1.84
N PHE A 104 -11.89 -13.50 0.96
CA PHE A 104 -11.99 -13.93 -0.42
C PHE A 104 -11.01 -15.06 -0.72
N ASP A 105 -11.47 -16.07 -1.47
CA ASP A 105 -10.63 -17.15 -1.98
C ASP A 105 -9.81 -16.70 -3.21
N ASP A 106 -10.33 -15.77 -3.99
CA ASP A 106 -9.75 -15.29 -5.27
C ASP A 106 -9.87 -13.76 -5.36
N PHE A 107 -9.16 -13.05 -4.47
CA PHE A 107 -9.10 -11.60 -4.52
C PHE A 107 -8.08 -11.15 -5.55
N ASP A 108 -8.56 -10.43 -6.59
CA ASP A 108 -7.67 -9.87 -7.61
C ASP A 108 -7.03 -8.57 -7.13
N PHE A 109 -5.84 -8.71 -6.57
CA PHE A 109 -5.08 -7.60 -6.01
C PHE A 109 -4.70 -6.55 -7.07
N ASN A 110 -4.39 -6.97 -8.30
CA ASN A 110 -4.04 -6.04 -9.37
C ASN A 110 -5.24 -5.22 -9.83
N SER A 111 -6.40 -5.85 -10.01
CA SER A 111 -7.64 -5.14 -10.32
C SER A 111 -8.04 -4.19 -9.19
N ALA A 112 -7.87 -4.58 -7.94
CA ALA A 112 -8.13 -3.72 -6.79
C ALA A 112 -7.26 -2.45 -6.79
N ILE A 113 -5.96 -2.59 -7.06
CA ILE A 113 -5.06 -1.45 -7.19
C ILE A 113 -5.46 -0.57 -8.38
N ALA A 114 -5.67 -1.17 -9.55
CA ALA A 114 -5.90 -0.44 -10.79
C ALA A 114 -7.23 0.35 -10.78
N THR A 115 -8.21 -0.12 -10.02
CA THR A 115 -9.55 0.51 -9.94
C THR A 115 -9.75 1.36 -8.69
N SER A 116 -8.73 1.53 -7.85
CA SER A 116 -8.74 2.46 -6.73
C SER A 116 -8.36 3.87 -7.17
N ASP A 117 -8.95 4.90 -6.51
CA ASP A 117 -8.58 6.31 -6.71
C ASP A 117 -7.22 6.67 -6.10
N GLY A 118 -6.71 5.81 -5.22
CA GLY A 118 -5.37 5.93 -4.64
C GLY A 118 -4.95 4.67 -3.89
N PHE A 119 -3.68 4.36 -3.99
CA PHE A 119 -3.04 3.24 -3.32
C PHE A 119 -2.11 3.73 -2.20
N LEU A 120 -2.26 3.17 -1.01
CA LEU A 120 -1.43 3.48 0.15
C LEU A 120 -0.73 2.22 0.67
N THR A 121 0.49 2.41 1.15
CA THR A 121 1.19 1.39 1.94
C THR A 121 2.24 2.03 2.84
N ALA A 122 2.65 1.32 3.88
CA ALA A 122 3.73 1.77 4.73
C ALA A 122 5.10 1.25 4.25
N SER A 123 5.23 -0.04 3.94
CA SER A 123 6.50 -0.66 3.52
C SER A 123 6.31 -1.87 2.59
N SER A 124 5.11 -2.11 2.07
CA SER A 124 4.87 -3.22 1.16
C SER A 124 5.43 -2.97 -0.23
N SER A 125 6.12 -3.97 -0.80
CA SER A 125 6.62 -3.93 -2.18
C SER A 125 5.51 -3.78 -3.24
N SER A 126 4.25 -3.96 -2.86
CA SER A 126 3.08 -3.70 -3.72
C SER A 126 2.97 -2.25 -4.21
N ILE A 127 3.71 -1.30 -3.59
CA ILE A 127 3.85 0.06 -4.12
C ILE A 127 4.38 0.05 -5.56
N LEU A 128 5.29 -0.86 -5.88
CA LEU A 128 5.82 -0.99 -7.25
C LEU A 128 4.76 -1.49 -8.22
N GLN A 129 3.89 -2.41 -7.78
CA GLN A 129 2.75 -2.85 -8.60
C GLN A 129 1.78 -1.70 -8.86
N ALA A 130 1.49 -0.89 -7.84
CA ALA A 130 0.63 0.29 -7.99
C ALA A 130 1.20 1.27 -9.03
N LEU A 131 2.49 1.57 -8.96
CA LEU A 131 3.17 2.43 -9.93
C LEU A 131 3.15 1.83 -11.35
N MET A 132 3.36 0.50 -11.47
CA MET A 132 3.30 -0.20 -12.77
C MET A 132 1.90 -0.17 -13.40
N LEU A 133 0.86 -0.22 -12.57
CA LEU A 133 -0.53 -0.13 -13.00
C LEU A 133 -0.98 1.33 -13.23
N GLY A 134 -0.11 2.30 -12.98
CA GLY A 134 -0.39 3.71 -13.16
C GLY A 134 -1.27 4.30 -12.06
N SER A 135 -1.39 3.65 -10.91
CA SER A 135 -2.19 4.14 -9.80
C SER A 135 -1.48 5.27 -9.05
N LYS A 136 -2.25 6.21 -8.51
CA LYS A 136 -1.74 7.22 -7.59
C LYS A 136 -1.26 6.53 -6.31
N ALA A 137 0.02 6.67 -5.96
CA ALA A 137 0.66 5.92 -4.89
C ALA A 137 1.17 6.83 -3.76
N GLY A 138 0.87 6.46 -2.51
CA GLY A 138 1.33 7.12 -1.30
C GLY A 138 2.04 6.17 -0.34
N ILE A 139 3.10 6.68 0.29
CA ILE A 139 3.91 5.98 1.29
C ILE A 139 3.59 6.58 2.64
N VAL A 140 2.98 5.79 3.53
CA VAL A 140 2.64 6.23 4.88
C VAL A 140 3.82 5.96 5.81
N ASP A 141 4.55 7.01 6.18
CA ASP A 141 5.74 6.91 7.03
C ASP A 141 5.74 7.95 8.17
N LEU A 142 4.93 7.69 9.19
CA LEU A 142 4.80 8.53 10.38
C LEU A 142 6.05 8.51 11.29
N PHE A 143 7.00 7.61 11.02
CA PHE A 143 8.16 7.33 11.88
C PHE A 143 9.49 7.64 11.21
N ASN A 144 9.45 8.19 9.98
CA ASN A 144 10.64 8.52 9.20
C ASN A 144 11.58 7.32 9.00
N ASN A 145 11.01 6.17 8.60
CA ASN A 145 11.77 4.93 8.39
C ASN A 145 12.56 4.95 7.06
N GLY A 146 12.17 5.79 6.10
CA GLY A 146 12.89 5.98 4.85
C GLY A 146 12.89 4.78 3.89
N PHE A 147 11.96 3.82 4.03
CA PHE A 147 11.95 2.58 3.22
C PHE A 147 11.93 2.84 1.71
N TYR A 148 11.29 3.93 1.28
CA TYR A 148 11.06 4.24 -0.13
C TYR A 148 11.54 5.63 -0.54
N ASP A 149 12.55 6.16 0.14
CA ASP A 149 13.12 7.49 -0.17
C ASP A 149 13.48 7.64 -1.65
N TYR A 150 13.92 6.57 -2.30
CA TYR A 150 14.22 6.60 -3.72
C TYR A 150 12.98 6.89 -4.58
N LEU A 151 11.77 6.42 -4.21
CA LEU A 151 10.52 6.72 -4.93
C LEU A 151 10.11 8.17 -4.69
N LEU A 152 10.30 8.68 -3.48
CA LEU A 152 10.02 10.06 -3.11
C LEU A 152 10.95 11.03 -3.84
N ASN A 153 12.25 10.73 -3.90
CA ASN A 153 13.27 11.53 -4.59
C ASN A 153 13.00 11.65 -6.10
N TYR A 154 12.31 10.69 -6.70
CA TYR A 154 11.89 10.75 -8.11
C TYR A 154 10.47 11.27 -8.31
N ASN A 155 9.78 11.69 -7.25
CA ASN A 155 8.41 12.18 -7.28
C ASN A 155 7.43 11.19 -7.96
N VAL A 156 7.63 9.89 -7.77
CA VAL A 156 6.73 8.86 -8.32
C VAL A 156 5.71 8.37 -7.30
N ALA A 157 5.93 8.67 -6.03
CA ALA A 157 5.00 8.47 -4.92
C ALA A 157 4.99 9.70 -4.03
N MET A 158 3.95 9.86 -3.20
CA MET A 158 3.86 10.94 -2.21
C MET A 158 4.15 10.40 -0.81
N LEU A 159 4.91 11.16 -0.02
CA LEU A 159 5.08 10.88 1.41
C LEU A 159 3.83 11.32 2.17
N ILE A 160 3.37 10.46 3.08
CA ILE A 160 2.27 10.74 4.00
C ILE A 160 2.81 10.53 5.42
N ASP A 161 3.18 11.64 6.05
CA ASP A 161 3.75 11.72 7.40
C ASP A 161 2.85 12.48 8.38
N SER A 162 1.74 13.04 7.88
CA SER A 162 0.82 13.88 8.62
C SER A 162 -0.57 13.87 7.98
N GLU A 163 -1.58 14.40 8.68
CA GLU A 163 -2.93 14.59 8.15
C GLU A 163 -2.91 15.51 6.93
N LYS A 164 -2.11 16.59 6.99
CA LYS A 164 -1.97 17.52 5.87
C LYS A 164 -1.41 16.86 4.62
N SER A 165 -0.38 16.05 4.73
CA SER A 165 0.18 15.33 3.57
C SER A 165 -0.77 14.26 3.03
N LEU A 166 -1.63 13.67 3.88
CA LEU A 166 -2.71 12.78 3.45
C LEU A 166 -3.79 13.54 2.66
N GLU A 167 -4.22 14.71 3.12
CA GLU A 167 -5.13 15.59 2.39
C GLU A 167 -4.55 15.99 1.03
N ASP A 168 -3.29 16.44 0.99
CA ASP A 168 -2.60 16.80 -0.24
C ASP A 168 -2.52 15.61 -1.21
N PHE A 169 -2.32 14.40 -0.69
CA PHE A 169 -2.40 13.18 -1.50
C PHE A 169 -3.81 12.97 -2.05
N LEU A 170 -4.85 13.06 -1.24
CA LEU A 170 -6.23 12.81 -1.67
C LEU A 170 -6.69 13.81 -2.73
N ASP A 171 -6.30 15.08 -2.59
CA ASP A 171 -6.65 16.17 -3.51
C ASP A 171 -5.79 16.19 -4.77
N SER A 172 -4.59 15.60 -4.73
CA SER A 172 -3.69 15.58 -5.89
C SER A 172 -4.30 14.78 -7.04
N LYS A 173 -4.05 15.26 -8.25
CA LYS A 173 -4.22 14.43 -9.44
C LYS A 173 -3.13 13.35 -9.42
N GLN A 174 -3.39 12.23 -10.13
CA GLN A 174 -2.39 11.20 -10.35
C GLN A 174 -1.07 11.86 -10.79
N LEU A 175 0.03 11.52 -10.10
CA LEU A 175 1.34 12.02 -10.46
C LEU A 175 1.66 11.56 -11.88
N ALA A 176 1.94 12.52 -12.76
CA ALA A 176 2.41 12.19 -14.11
C ALA A 176 3.76 11.49 -13.97
N LEU A 177 3.75 10.17 -14.11
CA LEU A 177 4.98 9.39 -14.11
C LEU A 177 5.81 9.80 -15.33
N THR A 178 6.87 10.55 -15.12
CA THR A 178 7.77 10.90 -16.20
C THR A 178 8.47 9.66 -16.72
N ASP A 179 8.75 9.58 -18.02
CA ASP A 179 9.50 8.46 -18.60
C ASP A 179 10.82 8.22 -17.87
N LYS A 180 11.45 9.29 -17.37
CA LYS A 180 12.69 9.21 -16.57
C LYS A 180 12.46 8.50 -15.23
N ALA A 181 11.37 8.79 -14.52
CA ALA A 181 11.03 8.16 -13.26
C ALA A 181 10.69 6.67 -13.47
N LEU A 182 9.91 6.36 -14.51
CA LEU A 182 9.59 4.97 -14.88
C LEU A 182 10.84 4.15 -15.23
N ARG A 183 11.80 4.73 -15.96
CA ARG A 183 13.07 4.07 -16.28
C ARG A 183 13.91 3.83 -15.03
N TYR A 184 14.00 4.84 -14.16
CA TYR A 184 14.76 4.72 -12.93
C TYR A 184 14.21 3.66 -11.97
N CYS A 185 12.88 3.58 -11.87
CA CYS A 185 12.21 2.53 -11.08
C CYS A 185 12.24 1.15 -11.77
N GLY A 186 12.86 1.03 -12.94
CA GLY A 186 12.90 -0.20 -13.73
C GLY A 186 11.55 -0.58 -14.34
N LEU A 187 10.60 0.37 -14.39
CA LEU A 187 9.24 0.13 -14.85
C LEU A 187 9.08 0.29 -16.38
N ARG A 188 10.09 0.81 -17.07
CA ARG A 188 10.09 0.97 -18.52
C ARG A 188 11.41 0.50 -19.14
N ASN A 189 11.36 -0.50 -20.00
CA ASN A 189 12.48 -0.96 -20.81
C ASN A 189 12.42 -0.33 -22.22
N GLU A 190 13.33 0.57 -22.54
CA GLU A 190 13.61 0.94 -23.92
C GLU A 190 14.93 0.28 -24.35
N GLY A 191 14.79 -0.86 -25.01
CA GLY A 191 15.76 -1.44 -25.90
C GLY A 191 17.18 -1.71 -25.37
N LYS A 192 17.49 -2.97 -25.18
CA LYS A 192 18.81 -3.63 -25.15
C LYS A 192 19.57 -3.79 -23.83
N ASN A 193 19.16 -3.26 -22.71
CA ASN A 193 19.65 -3.79 -21.41
C ASN A 193 18.44 -4.26 -20.62
N GLU A 194 18.30 -5.56 -20.48
CA GLU A 194 17.30 -6.15 -19.59
C GLU A 194 17.62 -5.67 -18.16
N PHE A 195 16.93 -4.62 -17.74
CA PHE A 195 16.95 -4.25 -16.33
C PHE A 195 16.23 -5.35 -15.57
N ASN A 196 16.99 -6.13 -14.86
CA ASN A 196 16.46 -7.18 -14.01
C ASN A 196 16.00 -6.52 -12.70
N LEU A 197 14.68 -6.24 -12.59
CA LEU A 197 14.07 -5.69 -11.38
C LEU A 197 14.44 -6.53 -10.15
N GLU A 198 14.53 -7.85 -10.31
CA GLU A 198 14.92 -8.78 -9.25
C GLU A 198 16.37 -8.54 -8.80
N GLU A 199 17.29 -8.32 -9.74
CA GLU A 199 18.69 -8.03 -9.45
C GLU A 199 18.86 -6.66 -8.77
N HIS A 200 18.08 -5.65 -9.17
CA HIS A 200 18.09 -4.33 -8.54
C HIS A 200 17.50 -4.38 -7.12
N LEU A 201 16.39 -5.07 -6.92
CA LEU A 201 15.81 -5.29 -5.60
C LEU A 201 16.76 -6.08 -4.70
N GLN A 202 17.39 -7.14 -5.22
CA GLN A 202 18.40 -7.90 -4.46
C GLN A 202 19.62 -7.05 -4.10
N THR A 203 20.08 -6.18 -5.00
CA THR A 203 21.21 -5.29 -4.77
C THR A 203 20.86 -4.22 -3.73
N SER A 204 19.67 -3.63 -3.82
CA SER A 204 19.17 -2.66 -2.85
C SER A 204 18.96 -3.27 -1.46
N LEU A 205 18.41 -4.48 -1.39
CA LEU A 205 18.26 -5.23 -0.15
C LEU A 205 19.61 -5.61 0.46
N LYS A 206 20.57 -6.07 -0.37
CA LYS A 206 21.94 -6.37 0.12
C LYS A 206 22.62 -5.15 0.71
N LYS A 207 22.49 -3.99 0.06
CA LYS A 207 23.03 -2.72 0.58
C LYS A 207 22.39 -2.34 1.91
N TYR A 208 21.08 -2.44 2.02
CA TYR A 208 20.35 -2.18 3.26
C TYR A 208 20.80 -3.08 4.42
N TYR A 209 20.99 -4.39 4.17
CA TYR A 209 21.46 -5.32 5.21
C TYR A 209 22.93 -5.13 5.56
N GLN A 210 23.77 -4.68 4.64
CA GLN A 210 25.16 -4.36 4.91
C GLN A 210 25.30 -3.10 5.76
N ASP A 211 24.55 -2.04 5.46
CA ASP A 211 24.53 -0.79 6.22
C ASP A 211 23.97 -0.99 7.64
N SER A 212 22.94 -1.81 7.79
CA SER A 212 22.38 -2.16 9.10
C SER A 212 23.29 -3.06 9.95
N SER A 213 24.18 -3.84 9.34
CA SER A 213 25.18 -4.65 10.07
C SER A 213 26.38 -3.84 10.57
N MET A 214 26.73 -2.75 9.86
CA MET A 214 27.80 -1.84 10.29
C MET A 214 27.41 -0.98 11.50
N ASN A 215 26.11 -0.64 11.63
CA ASN A 215 25.64 0.14 12.78
C ASN A 215 25.50 -0.66 14.08
N LYS A 216 25.60 -1.99 14.05
CA LYS A 216 25.57 -2.83 15.28
C LYS A 216 26.95 -3.08 15.89
N GLY A 217 28.04 -2.60 15.28
CA GLY A 217 29.42 -2.83 15.70
C GLY A 217 30.09 -1.71 16.50
N SER A 218 29.40 -0.61 16.84
CA SER A 218 29.98 0.55 17.52
C SER A 218 29.38 0.84 18.89
N THR A 219 29.14 -0.21 19.68
CA THR A 219 28.91 -0.06 21.13
C THR A 219 29.80 -1.06 21.85
N LEU A 220 31.00 -0.64 22.14
CA LEU A 220 31.90 -1.13 23.21
C LEU A 220 32.38 0.09 23.97
#